data_d031603501b003bc6fcaeb24aeb736c4
#
_entry.id   d031603501b003bc6fcaeb24aeb736c4
#
_cell.length_a   1.000
_cell.length_b   1.000
_cell.length_c   1.000
_cell.angle_alpha   90.00
_cell.angle_beta   90.00
_cell.angle_gamma   90.00
#
_symmetry.space_group_name_H-M   'P 1'
#
loop_
_entity.id
_entity.type
_entity.pdbx_description
1 polymer ?
#
loop_
_entity_poly.entity_id
_entity_poly.type
_entity_poly.pdbx_seq_one_letter_code
_entity_poly.pdbx_strand_id
1 'polypeptide(L)'
;MLIQNASWIRMKDAVSTVVPVFKRTFGTSQPVKTATLEVTCDGVYEAVLNGKRVGEFILAPGWTEYSKRLQVQCYDITALLAGGDTHNEKKAKNTLEITVGNGWFRRTNAPWTKTNNPDEFLPAMLIAALHIIYEDGSEEVIPTDARWQVAESTITLSGIFITSRFCPWQNCDSEHPCSAATAEVFKEKIRC
;
A
#
# COMPACT_ATOMS: atom_id res chain seq x y z
N MET A 1 13.58 -8.57 9.39
CA MET A 1 12.51 -8.14 8.49
C MET A 1 11.46 -7.45 9.34
N LEU A 2 11.22 -6.17 9.11
CA LEU A 2 10.35 -5.33 9.95
C LEU A 2 8.87 -5.58 9.69
N ILE A 3 8.55 -6.02 8.46
CA ILE A 3 7.20 -6.33 8.03
C ILE A 3 6.52 -7.42 8.88
N GLN A 4 7.30 -8.25 9.59
CA GLN A 4 6.76 -9.29 10.49
C GLN A 4 5.99 -8.71 11.68
N ASN A 5 6.23 -7.46 12.04
CA ASN A 5 5.55 -6.73 13.11
C ASN A 5 4.36 -5.90 12.58
N ALA A 6 4.15 -5.88 11.28
CA ALA A 6 3.03 -5.21 10.64
C ALA A 6 1.79 -6.12 10.59
N SER A 7 0.64 -5.52 10.35
CA SER A 7 -0.63 -6.24 10.16
C SER A 7 -1.07 -6.14 8.70
N TRP A 8 -1.66 -7.21 8.18
CA TRP A 8 -2.40 -7.14 6.94
C TRP A 8 -3.59 -6.20 7.10
N ILE A 9 -3.77 -5.28 6.16
CA ILE A 9 -4.88 -4.33 6.12
C ILE A 9 -5.65 -4.46 4.82
N ARG A 10 -6.95 -4.25 4.87
CA ARG A 10 -7.83 -4.23 3.70
C ARG A 10 -8.91 -3.15 3.84
N MET A 11 -9.58 -2.84 2.76
CA MET A 11 -10.78 -2.03 2.78
C MET A 11 -11.96 -2.86 3.28
N LYS A 12 -12.63 -2.39 4.34
CA LYS A 12 -13.80 -3.06 4.89
C LYS A 12 -14.96 -3.00 3.89
N ASP A 13 -15.75 -4.08 3.81
CA ASP A 13 -16.95 -4.21 2.99
C ASP A 13 -16.74 -3.98 1.48
N ALA A 14 -15.50 -3.89 1.02
CA ALA A 14 -15.19 -3.76 -0.39
C ALA A 14 -15.35 -5.11 -1.13
N VAL A 15 -15.76 -5.03 -2.38
CA VAL A 15 -15.81 -6.17 -3.30
C VAL A 15 -14.50 -6.27 -4.10
N SER A 16 -14.22 -7.43 -4.66
CA SER A 16 -12.97 -7.70 -5.41
C SER A 16 -12.73 -6.81 -6.64
N THR A 17 -13.74 -6.10 -7.12
CA THR A 17 -13.61 -5.15 -8.23
C THR A 17 -13.05 -3.80 -7.83
N VAL A 18 -13.05 -3.50 -6.53
CA VAL A 18 -12.50 -2.25 -6.01
C VAL A 18 -10.98 -2.31 -6.01
N VAL A 19 -10.34 -1.24 -6.46
CA VAL A 19 -8.90 -1.03 -6.37
C VAL A 19 -8.65 -0.04 -5.23
N PRO A 20 -8.25 -0.51 -4.02
CA PRO A 20 -8.05 0.36 -2.87
C PRO A 20 -6.75 1.16 -2.99
N VAL A 21 -6.77 2.36 -2.44
CA VAL A 21 -5.60 3.19 -2.13
C VAL A 21 -5.47 3.29 -0.63
N PHE A 22 -4.39 2.74 -0.10
CA PHE A 22 -4.04 2.85 1.32
C PHE A 22 -3.15 4.06 1.54
N LYS A 23 -3.42 4.82 2.59
CA LYS A 23 -2.73 6.07 2.87
C LYS A 23 -2.27 6.16 4.32
N ARG A 24 -1.03 6.56 4.51
CA ARG A 24 -0.47 6.90 5.82
C ARG A 24 0.20 8.26 5.77
N THR A 25 -0.26 9.16 6.64
CA THR A 25 0.43 10.42 6.91
C THR A 25 1.22 10.29 8.20
N PHE A 26 2.47 10.74 8.19
CA PHE A 26 3.37 10.71 9.34
C PHE A 26 4.30 11.91 9.32
N GLY A 27 4.92 12.20 10.46
CA GLY A 27 5.87 13.30 10.58
C GLY A 27 7.26 12.80 10.91
N THR A 28 8.28 13.36 10.30
CA THR A 28 9.68 13.21 10.71
C THR A 28 10.08 14.37 11.63
N SER A 29 10.55 14.05 12.84
CA SER A 29 10.87 15.05 13.88
C SER A 29 12.31 15.54 13.83
N GLN A 30 13.17 14.84 13.10
CA GLN A 30 14.61 15.09 13.05
C GLN A 30 15.14 14.83 11.63
N PRO A 31 16.40 15.24 11.33
CA PRO A 31 17.05 14.86 10.08
C PRO A 31 17.15 13.34 9.94
N VAL A 32 16.71 12.86 8.80
CA VAL A 32 16.68 11.41 8.48
C VAL A 32 18.04 11.01 7.93
N LYS A 33 18.66 10.00 8.54
CA LYS A 33 19.91 9.38 8.07
C LYS A 33 19.63 8.36 6.97
N THR A 34 18.70 7.42 7.22
CA THR A 34 18.24 6.43 6.26
C THR A 34 16.78 6.09 6.49
N ALA A 35 16.09 5.74 5.42
CA ALA A 35 14.72 5.24 5.52
C ALA A 35 14.47 4.14 4.49
N THR A 36 13.80 3.07 4.94
CA THR A 36 13.52 1.88 4.15
C THR A 36 12.04 1.55 4.22
N LEU A 37 11.45 1.20 3.08
CA LEU A 37 10.08 0.67 2.99
C LEU A 37 10.14 -0.82 2.62
N GLU A 38 9.67 -1.69 3.51
CA GLU A 38 9.33 -3.08 3.20
C GLU A 38 7.84 -3.17 2.88
N VAL A 39 7.48 -3.76 1.73
CA VAL A 39 6.08 -3.81 1.26
C VAL A 39 5.80 -5.03 0.42
N THR A 40 4.60 -5.59 0.59
CA THR A 40 4.01 -6.59 -0.29
C THR A 40 2.48 -6.52 -0.26
N CYS A 41 1.83 -7.18 -1.20
CA CYS A 41 0.38 -7.29 -1.25
C CYS A 41 -0.05 -8.63 -1.87
N ASP A 42 -1.32 -8.95 -1.77
CA ASP A 42 -1.93 -10.07 -2.47
C ASP A 42 -2.47 -9.65 -3.85
N GLY A 43 -1.60 -9.16 -4.70
CA GLY A 43 -1.95 -8.66 -6.03
C GLY A 43 -0.77 -7.97 -6.67
N VAL A 44 -0.97 -6.76 -7.14
CA VAL A 44 0.08 -5.85 -7.61
C VAL A 44 -0.09 -4.50 -6.94
N TYR A 45 1.02 -3.81 -6.65
CA TYR A 45 0.93 -2.49 -6.03
C TYR A 45 1.81 -1.46 -6.73
N GLU A 46 1.43 -0.21 -6.53
CA GLU A 46 2.27 0.95 -6.78
C GLU A 46 2.30 1.82 -5.51
N ALA A 47 3.50 2.16 -5.05
CA ALA A 47 3.71 3.01 -3.90
C ALA A 47 4.18 4.40 -4.33
N VAL A 48 3.62 5.43 -3.71
CA VAL A 48 3.94 6.85 -3.95
C VAL A 48 4.21 7.51 -2.60
N LEU A 49 5.37 8.12 -2.44
CA LEU A 49 5.75 8.88 -1.25
C LEU A 49 5.93 10.35 -1.61
N ASN A 50 5.16 11.23 -0.97
CA ASN A 50 5.19 12.67 -1.24
C ASN A 50 5.00 13.03 -2.74
N GLY A 51 4.12 12.30 -3.42
CA GLY A 51 3.83 12.50 -4.84
C GLY A 51 4.89 11.92 -5.80
N LYS A 52 5.92 11.24 -5.28
CA LYS A 52 6.95 10.58 -6.10
C LYS A 52 6.83 9.07 -5.98
N ARG A 53 6.93 8.37 -7.11
CA ARG A 53 6.89 6.91 -7.15
C ARG A 53 8.07 6.31 -6.37
N VAL A 54 7.78 5.24 -5.62
CA VAL A 54 8.78 4.47 -4.89
C VAL A 54 9.28 3.32 -5.76
N GLY A 55 10.57 3.34 -6.04
CA GLY A 55 11.23 2.31 -6.85
C GLY A 55 10.80 2.29 -8.31
N GLU A 56 11.41 1.38 -9.06
CA GLU A 56 11.20 1.25 -10.52
C GLU A 56 10.53 -0.08 -10.90
N PHE A 57 10.30 -0.96 -9.92
CA PHE A 57 9.74 -2.28 -10.17
C PHE A 57 8.28 -2.17 -10.64
N ILE A 58 8.02 -2.67 -11.83
CA ILE A 58 6.68 -2.67 -12.44
C ILE A 58 5.97 -3.97 -12.07
N LEU A 59 4.67 -3.90 -11.72
CA LEU A 59 3.86 -5.04 -11.29
C LEU A 59 4.42 -5.74 -10.03
N ALA A 60 4.94 -4.94 -9.09
CA ALA A 60 5.35 -5.44 -7.79
C ALA A 60 4.14 -6.05 -7.02
N PRO A 61 4.32 -7.07 -6.21
CA PRO A 61 5.56 -7.76 -5.83
C PRO A 61 6.00 -8.84 -6.83
N GLY A 62 5.28 -9.03 -7.93
CA GLY A 62 5.52 -10.09 -8.90
C GLY A 62 4.71 -11.35 -8.59
N TRP A 63 4.74 -12.32 -9.51
CA TRP A 63 3.98 -13.56 -9.39
C TRP A 63 4.74 -14.62 -8.59
N THR A 64 4.02 -15.27 -7.68
CA THR A 64 4.52 -16.43 -6.91
C THR A 64 3.37 -17.42 -6.71
N GLU A 65 3.65 -18.54 -6.09
CA GLU A 65 2.60 -19.40 -5.53
C GLU A 65 2.13 -18.81 -4.20
N TYR A 66 1.13 -17.95 -4.26
CA TYR A 66 0.66 -17.12 -3.14
C TYR A 66 0.26 -17.92 -1.88
N SER A 67 -0.16 -19.19 -2.06
CA SER A 67 -0.43 -20.08 -0.93
C SER A 67 0.81 -20.50 -0.15
N LYS A 68 1.99 -20.33 -0.73
CA LYS A 68 3.27 -20.73 -0.12
C LYS A 68 4.16 -19.55 0.24
N ARG A 69 4.20 -18.51 -0.59
CA ARG A 69 5.09 -17.36 -0.37
C ARG A 69 4.63 -16.12 -1.11
N LEU A 70 4.97 -14.97 -0.54
CA LEU A 70 4.91 -13.67 -1.19
C LEU A 70 6.31 -13.06 -1.24
N GLN A 71 6.62 -12.34 -2.31
CA GLN A 71 7.84 -11.55 -2.39
C GLN A 71 7.63 -10.24 -1.66
N VAL A 72 8.56 -9.87 -0.79
CA VAL A 72 8.60 -8.57 -0.14
C VAL A 72 9.65 -7.73 -0.86
N GLN A 73 9.25 -6.55 -1.35
CA GLN A 73 10.20 -5.57 -1.86
C GLN A 73 10.70 -4.69 -0.70
N CYS A 74 11.97 -4.31 -0.81
CA CYS A 74 12.64 -3.42 0.12
C CYS A 74 13.21 -2.24 -0.67
N TYR A 75 12.75 -1.03 -0.37
CA TYR A 75 13.14 0.19 -1.08
C TYR A 75 13.85 1.16 -0.15
N ASP A 76 14.98 1.71 -0.60
CA ASP A 76 15.53 2.91 0.01
C ASP A 76 14.67 4.12 -0.41
N ILE A 77 14.07 4.77 0.57
CA ILE A 77 13.20 5.93 0.38
C ILE A 77 13.73 7.19 1.02
N THR A 78 14.98 7.19 1.47
CA THR A 78 15.62 8.29 2.19
C THR A 78 15.47 9.62 1.45
N ALA A 79 15.77 9.62 0.15
CA ALA A 79 15.69 10.82 -0.70
C ALA A 79 14.25 11.29 -1.01
N LEU A 80 13.25 10.49 -0.70
CA LEU A 80 11.84 10.80 -0.94
C LEU A 80 11.16 11.44 0.29
N LEU A 81 11.76 11.33 1.46
CA LEU A 81 11.23 11.91 2.69
C LEU A 81 11.50 13.42 2.75
N ALA A 82 10.50 14.16 3.21
CA ALA A 82 10.71 15.52 3.66
C ALA A 82 11.41 15.48 5.04
N GLY A 83 12.57 16.08 5.14
CA GLY A 83 13.32 16.17 6.39
C GLY A 83 12.65 17.13 7.39
N GLY A 84 12.66 16.77 8.67
CA GLY A 84 12.30 17.70 9.76
C GLY A 84 13.33 18.80 9.91
N ASP A 85 12.88 20.00 10.27
CA ASP A 85 13.76 21.13 10.62
C ASP A 85 13.94 21.15 12.14
N THR A 86 15.16 20.89 12.59
CA THR A 86 15.51 20.90 14.01
C THR A 86 15.41 22.30 14.63
N HIS A 87 15.46 23.37 13.82
CA HIS A 87 15.42 24.75 14.32
C HIS A 87 13.99 25.26 14.63
N ASN A 88 12.96 24.65 14.07
CA ASN A 88 11.57 25.13 14.17
C ASN A 88 10.62 24.19 14.91
N GLU A 89 11.06 23.07 15.44
CA GLU A 89 10.20 22.00 16.02
C GLU A 89 9.05 21.55 15.08
N LYS A 90 9.08 21.97 13.84
CA LYS A 90 8.08 21.58 12.84
C LYS A 90 8.42 20.22 12.29
N LYS A 91 7.59 19.25 12.63
CA LYS A 91 7.62 17.93 11.96
C LYS A 91 7.33 18.11 10.47
N ALA A 92 8.23 17.65 9.63
CA ALA A 92 7.93 17.58 8.20
C ALA A 92 6.86 16.51 7.98
N LYS A 93 5.80 16.91 7.29
CA LYS A 93 4.67 16.00 6.99
C LYS A 93 4.99 15.18 5.75
N ASN A 94 4.94 13.86 5.90
CA ASN A 94 5.10 12.91 4.83
C ASN A 94 3.80 12.16 4.58
N THR A 95 3.55 11.77 3.32
CA THR A 95 2.37 11.00 2.93
C THR A 95 2.80 9.86 2.03
N LEU A 96 2.56 8.63 2.49
CA LEU A 96 2.73 7.40 1.73
C LEU A 96 1.36 6.92 1.27
N GLU A 97 1.22 6.71 -0.03
CA GLU A 97 0.02 6.16 -0.67
C GLU A 97 0.41 4.89 -1.43
N ILE A 98 -0.36 3.81 -1.23
CA ILE A 98 -0.12 2.52 -1.89
C ILE A 98 -1.42 2.07 -2.52
N THR A 99 -1.44 2.05 -3.85
CA THR A 99 -2.56 1.51 -4.64
C THR A 99 -2.35 0.03 -4.86
N VAL A 100 -3.38 -0.78 -4.60
CA VAL A 100 -3.30 -2.25 -4.74
C VAL A 100 -4.32 -2.74 -5.74
N GLY A 101 -3.83 -3.27 -6.85
CA GLY A 101 -4.65 -3.91 -7.90
C GLY A 101 -4.69 -5.43 -7.76
N ASN A 102 -5.64 -6.06 -8.44
CA ASN A 102 -5.89 -7.50 -8.35
C ASN A 102 -4.70 -8.37 -8.84
N GLY A 103 -3.95 -7.88 -9.85
CA GLY A 103 -2.81 -8.62 -10.38
C GLY A 103 -3.14 -10.06 -10.80
N TRP A 104 -2.24 -10.97 -10.44
CA TRP A 104 -2.41 -12.42 -10.70
C TRP A 104 -3.16 -13.15 -9.59
N PHE A 105 -3.24 -12.58 -8.40
CA PHE A 105 -3.85 -13.24 -7.26
C PHE A 105 -5.37 -13.35 -7.42
N ARG A 106 -6.00 -12.32 -7.97
CA ARG A 106 -7.45 -12.25 -8.17
C ARG A 106 -7.79 -12.30 -9.64
N ARG A 107 -8.48 -13.36 -10.01
CA ARG A 107 -8.91 -13.58 -11.37
C ARG A 107 -10.22 -12.84 -11.61
N THR A 108 -10.15 -11.66 -12.17
CA THR A 108 -11.35 -10.95 -12.63
C THR A 108 -11.79 -11.50 -13.99
N ASN A 109 -12.93 -12.20 -14.00
CA ASN A 109 -13.76 -12.48 -15.19
C ASN A 109 -13.11 -13.15 -16.41
N ALA A 110 -12.02 -13.89 -16.26
CA ALA A 110 -11.56 -14.74 -17.34
C ALA A 110 -12.46 -15.98 -17.45
N PRO A 111 -13.17 -16.21 -18.56
CA PRO A 111 -14.19 -17.26 -18.67
C PRO A 111 -13.62 -18.69 -18.51
N TRP A 112 -12.31 -18.86 -18.60
CA TRP A 112 -11.61 -20.13 -18.39
C TRP A 112 -11.14 -20.38 -16.95
N THR A 113 -11.37 -19.43 -16.04
CA THR A 113 -10.89 -19.49 -14.65
C THR A 113 -12.04 -19.71 -13.68
N LYS A 114 -12.84 -20.73 -13.89
CA LYS A 114 -13.79 -21.17 -12.85
C LYS A 114 -12.97 -21.77 -11.71
N THR A 115 -12.70 -20.97 -10.70
CA THR A 115 -12.19 -21.47 -9.43
C THR A 115 -13.28 -21.33 -8.39
N ASN A 116 -13.37 -22.31 -7.49
CA ASN A 116 -14.28 -22.26 -6.35
C ASN A 116 -13.58 -21.66 -5.12
N ASN A 117 -12.55 -20.82 -5.35
CA ASN A 117 -11.81 -20.19 -4.26
C ASN A 117 -12.59 -18.99 -3.73
N PRO A 118 -13.10 -19.03 -2.49
CA PRO A 118 -13.83 -17.93 -1.89
C PRO A 118 -12.98 -16.66 -1.76
N ASP A 119 -11.65 -16.79 -1.70
CA ASP A 119 -10.72 -15.66 -1.55
C ASP A 119 -10.65 -14.77 -2.80
N GLU A 120 -11.14 -15.24 -3.96
CA GLU A 120 -11.21 -14.44 -5.19
C GLU A 120 -12.15 -13.22 -5.07
N PHE A 121 -13.06 -13.26 -4.11
CA PHE A 121 -14.03 -12.19 -3.85
C PHE A 121 -13.63 -11.24 -2.73
N LEU A 122 -12.52 -11.50 -2.06
CA LEU A 122 -12.03 -10.63 -1.01
C LEU A 122 -11.35 -9.38 -1.57
N PRO A 123 -11.45 -8.24 -0.90
CA PRO A 123 -10.72 -7.04 -1.29
C PRO A 123 -9.21 -7.24 -1.19
N ALA A 124 -8.46 -6.50 -2.01
CA ALA A 124 -7.01 -6.55 -2.00
C ALA A 124 -6.44 -6.18 -0.62
N MET A 125 -5.43 -6.92 -0.19
CA MET A 125 -4.77 -6.73 1.09
C MET A 125 -3.34 -6.21 0.90
N LEU A 126 -2.91 -5.37 1.84
CA LEU A 126 -1.60 -4.77 1.91
C LEU A 126 -0.94 -5.08 3.25
N ILE A 127 0.36 -5.31 3.23
CA ILE A 127 1.22 -5.26 4.41
C ILE A 127 2.49 -4.50 4.09
N ALA A 128 2.87 -3.57 4.96
CA ALA A 128 4.07 -2.76 4.81
C ALA A 128 4.64 -2.33 6.16
N ALA A 129 5.94 -2.05 6.17
CA ALA A 129 6.62 -1.42 7.30
C ALA A 129 7.62 -0.40 6.79
N LEU A 130 7.55 0.81 7.31
CA LEU A 130 8.50 1.88 7.09
C LEU A 130 9.45 1.93 8.27
N HIS A 131 10.75 1.93 8.03
CA HIS A 131 11.80 2.08 9.04
C HIS A 131 12.59 3.34 8.75
N ILE A 132 12.67 4.20 9.74
CA ILE A 132 13.40 5.47 9.68
C ILE A 132 14.47 5.44 10.75
N ILE A 133 15.71 5.72 10.36
CA ILE A 133 16.84 5.94 11.25
C ILE A 133 17.23 7.42 11.15
N TYR A 134 17.25 8.09 12.27
CA TYR A 134 17.62 9.50 12.37
C TYR A 134 19.11 9.70 12.58
N GLU A 135 19.60 10.93 12.35
CA GLU A 135 21.03 11.27 12.50
C GLU A 135 21.55 11.09 13.94
N ASP A 136 20.70 11.23 14.94
CA ASP A 136 21.03 10.99 16.34
C ASP A 136 21.08 9.49 16.72
N GLY A 137 20.80 8.59 15.78
CA GLY A 137 20.77 7.15 15.98
C GLY A 137 19.45 6.62 16.52
N SER A 138 18.45 7.46 16.78
CA SER A 138 17.11 6.99 17.11
C SER A 138 16.41 6.36 15.91
N GLU A 139 15.45 5.47 16.17
CA GLU A 139 14.75 4.72 15.14
C GLU A 139 13.23 4.83 15.32
N GLU A 140 12.53 4.86 14.21
CA GLU A 140 11.06 4.81 14.18
C GLU A 140 10.58 3.76 13.18
N VAL A 141 9.61 2.94 13.59
CA VAL A 141 8.94 1.97 12.71
C VAL A 141 7.47 2.33 12.57
N ILE A 142 7.01 2.48 11.34
CA ILE A 142 5.62 2.77 10.99
C ILE A 142 5.07 1.56 10.22
N PRO A 143 4.46 0.57 10.92
CA PRO A 143 3.86 -0.58 10.28
C PRO A 143 2.46 -0.28 9.74
N THR A 144 1.95 -1.14 8.88
CA THR A 144 0.52 -1.18 8.56
C THR A 144 -0.29 -1.61 9.79
N ASP A 145 -1.27 -0.80 10.15
CA ASP A 145 -2.16 -0.99 11.28
C ASP A 145 -3.49 -0.21 11.08
N ALA A 146 -4.33 -0.17 12.09
CA ALA A 146 -5.61 0.53 12.05
C ALA A 146 -5.52 2.07 11.91
N ARG A 147 -4.33 2.66 12.00
CA ARG A 147 -4.11 4.11 11.78
C ARG A 147 -3.98 4.49 10.31
N TRP A 148 -3.92 3.50 9.41
CA TRP A 148 -3.97 3.74 7.98
C TRP A 148 -5.37 4.08 7.53
N GLN A 149 -5.47 4.93 6.53
CA GLN A 149 -6.71 5.26 5.83
C GLN A 149 -6.77 4.47 4.53
N VAL A 150 -7.97 4.19 4.05
CA VAL A 150 -8.18 3.54 2.76
C VAL A 150 -9.33 4.22 2.03
N ALA A 151 -9.20 4.36 0.72
CA ALA A 151 -10.23 4.88 -0.17
C ALA A 151 -10.27 4.05 -1.46
N GLU A 152 -11.37 4.11 -2.19
CA GLU A 152 -11.43 3.59 -3.55
C GLU A 152 -10.59 4.46 -4.49
N SER A 153 -9.84 3.83 -5.38
CA SER A 153 -9.16 4.55 -6.47
C SER A 153 -10.13 4.84 -7.61
N THR A 154 -9.70 5.70 -8.53
CA THR A 154 -10.42 5.95 -9.79
C THR A 154 -10.27 4.81 -10.81
N ILE A 155 -9.54 3.76 -10.47
CA ILE A 155 -9.34 2.57 -11.31
C ILE A 155 -10.57 1.68 -11.13
N THR A 156 -11.38 1.56 -12.15
CA THR A 156 -12.64 0.80 -12.12
C THR A 156 -12.48 -0.67 -12.48
N LEU A 157 -11.35 -1.07 -13.06
CA LEU A 157 -11.05 -2.44 -13.44
C LEU A 157 -9.55 -2.70 -13.38
N SER A 158 -9.16 -3.73 -12.64
CA SER A 158 -7.77 -4.15 -12.49
C SER A 158 -7.63 -5.64 -12.75
N GLY A 159 -6.70 -6.02 -13.61
CA GLY A 159 -6.34 -7.41 -13.90
C GLY A 159 -5.27 -7.47 -14.97
N ILE A 160 -4.49 -8.57 -15.00
CA ILE A 160 -3.38 -8.73 -15.95
C ILE A 160 -3.84 -8.91 -17.40
N PHE A 161 -5.00 -9.52 -17.57
CA PHE A 161 -5.55 -9.83 -18.90
C PHE A 161 -6.66 -8.86 -19.35
N ILE A 162 -6.93 -7.81 -18.58
CA ILE A 162 -7.97 -6.86 -18.86
C ILE A 162 -7.35 -5.47 -18.87
N THR A 163 -7.48 -4.78 -20.00
CA THR A 163 -7.07 -3.38 -20.11
C THR A 163 -7.83 -2.54 -19.09
N SER A 164 -7.12 -2.02 -18.10
CA SER A 164 -7.69 -1.05 -17.17
C SER A 164 -8.09 0.21 -17.96
N ARG A 165 -9.35 0.61 -17.85
CA ARG A 165 -9.73 1.95 -18.28
C ARG A 165 -9.32 2.91 -17.18
N PHE A 166 -8.30 3.72 -17.45
CA PHE A 166 -8.08 4.93 -16.68
C PHE A 166 -9.29 5.84 -16.90
N CYS A 167 -10.08 6.07 -15.87
CA CYS A 167 -10.93 7.23 -15.85
C CYS A 167 -9.99 8.44 -15.71
N PRO A 168 -10.08 9.43 -16.63
CA PRO A 168 -9.34 10.67 -16.44
C PRO A 168 -9.73 11.25 -15.08
N TRP A 169 -8.78 11.88 -14.40
CA TRP A 169 -9.05 12.63 -13.19
C TRP A 169 -10.22 13.57 -13.44
N GLN A 170 -11.39 13.23 -12.94
CA GLN A 170 -12.47 14.16 -12.83
C GLN A 170 -12.21 14.97 -11.56
N ASN A 171 -12.32 16.28 -11.65
CA ASN A 171 -12.32 17.11 -10.46
C ASN A 171 -13.30 16.48 -9.48
N CYS A 172 -12.83 16.15 -8.28
CA CYS A 172 -13.70 15.68 -7.22
C CYS A 172 -14.80 16.73 -7.09
N ASP A 173 -16.04 16.31 -7.37
CA ASP A 173 -17.18 17.14 -7.09
C ASP A 173 -17.17 17.36 -5.58
N SER A 174 -17.07 18.59 -5.13
CA SER A 174 -17.00 18.96 -3.72
C SER A 174 -18.24 18.53 -2.91
N GLU A 175 -19.28 18.05 -3.59
CA GLU A 175 -20.53 17.60 -2.99
C GLU A 175 -20.52 16.11 -2.57
N HIS A 176 -19.53 15.32 -3.03
CA HIS A 176 -19.39 13.92 -2.62
C HIS A 176 -17.95 13.65 -2.18
N PRO A 177 -17.54 14.08 -0.97
CA PRO A 177 -16.24 13.69 -0.44
C PRO A 177 -16.21 12.17 -0.32
N CYS A 178 -15.26 11.52 -1.02
CA CYS A 178 -14.97 10.12 -0.81
C CYS A 178 -14.80 9.90 0.70
N SER A 179 -15.69 9.16 1.32
CA SER A 179 -15.61 8.88 2.75
C SER A 179 -14.35 8.04 2.97
N ALA A 180 -13.32 8.63 3.53
CA ALA A 180 -12.13 7.90 3.93
C ALA A 180 -12.53 6.90 5.03
N ALA A 181 -12.53 5.62 4.66
CA ALA A 181 -12.73 4.54 5.63
C ALA A 181 -11.42 4.29 6.39
N THR A 182 -11.53 3.82 7.63
CA THR A 182 -10.37 3.32 8.36
C THR A 182 -10.04 1.92 7.87
N ALA A 183 -8.76 1.62 7.63
CA ALA A 183 -8.34 0.29 7.22
C ALA A 183 -8.63 -0.75 8.32
N GLU A 184 -9.16 -1.90 7.92
CA GLU A 184 -9.38 -3.01 8.83
C GLU A 184 -8.08 -3.83 9.00
N VAL A 185 -7.76 -4.17 10.25
CA VAL A 185 -6.56 -4.95 10.59
C VAL A 185 -6.91 -6.44 10.68
N PHE A 186 -6.19 -7.26 9.91
CA PHE A 186 -6.28 -8.71 9.99
C PHE A 186 -5.07 -9.30 10.70
N LYS A 187 -5.35 -10.17 11.68
CA LYS A 187 -4.32 -10.94 12.41
C LYS A 187 -4.19 -12.35 11.84
N GLU A 188 -4.12 -12.51 10.54
CA GLU A 188 -3.77 -13.81 9.99
C GLU A 188 -2.25 -14.02 9.99
N LYS A 189 -1.85 -15.20 10.49
CA LYS A 189 -0.44 -15.59 10.57
C LYS A 189 0.11 -15.75 9.16
N ILE A 190 1.09 -14.92 8.81
CA ILE A 190 1.98 -15.20 7.68
C ILE A 190 2.72 -16.49 8.04
N ARG A 191 2.43 -17.56 7.33
CA ARG A 191 3.29 -18.77 7.33
C ARG A 191 4.40 -18.49 6.33
N CYS A 192 5.58 -18.17 6.84
CA CYS A 192 6.83 -18.17 6.08
C CYS A 192 7.25 -19.62 5.77
#